data_9edf4a6ccdeb80b1074d36b0f641f8db
#
_entry.id   9edf4a6ccdeb80b1074d36b0f641f8db
#
_cell.length_a   1.000
_cell.length_b   1.000
_cell.length_c   1.000
_cell.angle_alpha   90.00
_cell.angle_beta   90.00
_cell.angle_gamma   90.00
#
_symmetry.space_group_name_H-M   'P 1'
#
loop_
_entity.id
_entity.type
_entity.pdbx_description
1 polymer ?
#
loop_
_entity_poly.entity_id
_entity_poly.type
_entity_poly.pdbx_seq_one_letter_code
_entity_poly.pdbx_strand_id
1 'polypeptide(L)'
;MTYTNDDVVQYFDFFDQEDFEEIQNKTGHGSRWSFGHTSLGKEHPEYHSCTPFWKIDFAEDPFFYDHLLNKIQKKLNTRFKLQHTYANGHTFGQDGSIHVDAQTDNGRTLLLYVNPRWHPMLGGPTNFYINDGEVHGVFPKANKAVLFPGKIPHCAAPCTRNFKGLRVTVAWKLFIDD
;
A
#
# COMPACT_ATOMS: atom_id res chain seq x y z
N MET A 1 -17.11 8.62 12.68
CA MET A 1 -16.39 9.64 11.87
C MET A 1 -16.70 9.38 10.41
N THR A 2 -16.98 10.41 9.67
CA THR A 2 -17.22 10.34 8.23
C THR A 2 -15.93 10.74 7.54
N TYR A 3 -15.37 9.88 6.69
CA TYR A 3 -14.18 10.19 5.90
C TYR A 3 -14.55 10.78 4.55
N THR A 4 -13.68 11.61 4.00
CA THR A 4 -13.84 12.29 2.71
C THR A 4 -12.66 11.97 1.79
N ASN A 5 -12.74 12.39 0.54
CA ASN A 5 -11.62 12.29 -0.41
C ASN A 5 -10.37 13.03 0.10
N ASP A 6 -10.54 14.08 0.90
CA ASP A 6 -9.43 14.87 1.44
C ASP A 6 -8.64 14.13 2.51
N ASP A 7 -9.22 13.07 3.12
CA ASP A 7 -8.51 12.20 4.05
C ASP A 7 -7.55 11.22 3.34
N VAL A 8 -7.65 11.08 2.01
CA VAL A 8 -6.79 10.25 1.16
C VAL A 8 -5.81 11.13 0.41
N VAL A 9 -4.73 11.52 1.08
CA VAL A 9 -3.78 12.51 0.56
C VAL A 9 -2.79 11.86 -0.39
N GLN A 10 -2.71 12.37 -1.62
CA GLN A 10 -1.81 11.87 -2.66
C GLN A 10 -0.58 12.77 -2.81
N TYR A 11 0.61 12.16 -2.84
CA TYR A 11 1.89 12.81 -3.08
C TYR A 11 2.51 12.24 -4.35
N PHE A 12 2.98 13.10 -5.24
CA PHE A 12 3.70 12.70 -6.46
C PHE A 12 5.19 12.87 -6.23
N ASP A 13 5.99 12.01 -6.90
CA ASP A 13 7.44 12.00 -6.80
C ASP A 13 7.90 12.04 -5.33
N PHE A 14 7.38 11.05 -4.57
CA PHE A 14 7.45 11.06 -3.12
C PHE A 14 8.88 10.89 -2.60
N PHE A 15 9.62 9.92 -3.11
CA PHE A 15 11.03 9.73 -2.82
C PHE A 15 11.89 10.36 -3.92
N ASP A 16 13.16 10.65 -3.63
CA ASP A 16 14.12 11.00 -4.67
C ASP A 16 14.38 9.78 -5.58
N GLN A 17 15.05 10.06 -6.72
CA GLN A 17 15.25 9.05 -7.76
C GLN A 17 16.06 7.86 -7.26
N GLU A 18 17.11 8.10 -6.47
CA GLU A 18 18.02 7.08 -5.94
C GLU A 18 17.28 6.10 -5.04
N ASP A 19 16.51 6.62 -4.09
CA ASP A 19 15.70 5.78 -3.20
C ASP A 19 14.61 5.01 -3.96
N PHE A 20 13.97 5.66 -4.92
CA PHE A 20 12.92 5.00 -5.69
C PHE A 20 13.47 3.87 -6.57
N GLU A 21 14.64 4.05 -7.17
CA GLU A 21 15.33 2.99 -7.90
C GLU A 21 15.72 1.82 -6.98
N GLU A 22 16.19 2.11 -5.78
CA GLU A 22 16.52 1.05 -4.81
C GLU A 22 15.25 0.30 -4.34
N ILE A 23 14.12 1.00 -4.12
CA ILE A 23 12.83 0.34 -3.86
C ILE A 23 12.46 -0.58 -5.02
N GLN A 24 12.61 -0.14 -6.27
CA GLN A 24 12.33 -0.95 -7.45
C GLN A 24 13.25 -2.18 -7.54
N ASN A 25 14.54 -2.03 -7.23
CA ASN A 25 15.50 -3.13 -7.19
C ASN A 25 15.09 -4.17 -6.13
N LYS A 26 14.76 -3.72 -4.91
CA LYS A 26 14.37 -4.61 -3.79
C LYS A 26 13.01 -5.29 -3.99
N THR A 27 12.18 -4.79 -4.90
CA THR A 27 10.87 -5.37 -5.24
C THR A 27 10.80 -5.96 -6.65
N GLY A 28 11.91 -5.97 -7.38
CA GLY A 28 12.01 -6.44 -8.75
C GLY A 28 12.17 -7.94 -8.91
N HIS A 29 12.64 -8.35 -10.09
CA HIS A 29 12.94 -9.76 -10.38
C HIS A 29 14.08 -10.26 -9.49
N GLY A 30 13.90 -11.45 -8.92
CA GLY A 30 14.88 -12.07 -8.01
C GLY A 30 14.68 -11.70 -6.54
N SER A 31 13.75 -10.82 -6.22
CA SER A 31 13.39 -10.51 -4.84
C SER A 31 12.66 -11.70 -4.17
N ARG A 32 12.68 -11.73 -2.85
CA ARG A 32 12.14 -12.86 -2.06
C ARG A 32 10.62 -12.75 -1.89
N TRP A 33 9.88 -12.79 -2.99
CA TRP A 33 8.42 -12.84 -2.95
C TRP A 33 7.92 -14.16 -2.39
N SER A 34 7.02 -14.11 -1.41
CA SER A 34 6.27 -15.25 -0.89
C SER A 34 4.81 -15.15 -1.32
N PHE A 35 4.22 -16.27 -1.76
CA PHE A 35 2.80 -16.34 -2.13
C PHE A 35 1.96 -16.87 -0.97
N GLY A 36 0.71 -16.41 -0.88
CA GLY A 36 -0.26 -16.89 0.11
C GLY A 36 -0.64 -15.85 1.17
N HIS A 37 -0.17 -14.60 1.02
CA HIS A 37 -0.64 -13.50 1.87
C HIS A 37 -2.06 -13.09 1.48
N THR A 38 -2.87 -12.71 2.48
CA THR A 38 -4.25 -12.24 2.30
C THR A 38 -4.46 -10.92 3.05
N SER A 39 -5.45 -10.13 2.64
CA SER A 39 -5.78 -8.85 3.31
C SER A 39 -6.33 -9.04 4.71
N LEU A 40 -7.04 -10.15 4.96
CA LEU A 40 -7.60 -10.49 6.27
C LEU A 40 -6.73 -11.56 6.94
N GLY A 41 -6.56 -11.46 8.25
CA GLY A 41 -5.86 -12.47 9.04
C GLY A 41 -6.65 -13.78 9.12
N LYS A 42 -5.96 -14.89 9.43
CA LYS A 42 -6.54 -16.24 9.51
C LYS A 42 -7.70 -16.34 10.53
N GLU A 43 -7.73 -15.46 11.52
CA GLU A 43 -8.78 -15.38 12.54
C GLU A 43 -10.06 -14.68 12.07
N HIS A 44 -10.03 -14.04 10.89
CA HIS A 44 -11.19 -13.35 10.37
C HIS A 44 -12.20 -14.34 9.77
N PRO A 45 -13.52 -14.22 10.06
CA PRO A 45 -14.53 -15.17 9.56
C PRO A 45 -14.52 -15.33 8.02
N GLU A 46 -14.22 -14.26 7.29
CA GLU A 46 -14.19 -14.24 5.83
C GLU A 46 -12.82 -14.59 5.23
N TYR A 47 -11.85 -15.01 6.05
CA TYR A 47 -10.50 -15.36 5.58
C TYR A 47 -10.50 -16.34 4.39
N HIS A 48 -11.37 -17.35 4.44
CA HIS A 48 -11.44 -18.38 3.40
C HIS A 48 -11.94 -17.87 2.03
N SER A 49 -12.53 -16.67 2.01
CA SER A 49 -13.00 -16.00 0.78
C SER A 49 -11.96 -15.03 0.21
N CYS A 50 -10.82 -14.88 0.88
CA CYS A 50 -9.76 -13.96 0.44
C CYS A 50 -8.95 -14.54 -0.71
N THR A 51 -8.70 -13.73 -1.73
CA THR A 51 -7.73 -14.05 -2.79
C THR A 51 -6.31 -13.93 -2.24
N PRO A 52 -5.49 -14.99 -2.32
CA PRO A 52 -4.09 -14.90 -1.92
C PRO A 52 -3.26 -14.15 -2.95
N PHE A 53 -2.27 -13.38 -2.49
CA PHE A 53 -1.36 -12.62 -3.32
C PHE A 53 0.09 -12.67 -2.79
N TRP A 54 1.00 -11.97 -3.44
CA TRP A 54 2.43 -11.99 -3.15
C TRP A 54 2.81 -10.93 -2.11
N LYS A 55 3.76 -11.27 -1.23
CA LYS A 55 4.31 -10.37 -0.22
C LYS A 55 5.84 -10.49 -0.14
N ILE A 56 6.51 -9.35 0.12
CA ILE A 56 7.86 -9.28 0.70
C ILE A 56 7.74 -8.58 2.04
N ASP A 57 8.31 -9.16 3.08
CA ASP A 57 8.42 -8.52 4.39
C ASP A 57 9.71 -7.69 4.46
N PHE A 58 9.63 -6.46 4.94
CA PHE A 58 10.76 -5.54 5.11
C PHE A 58 11.02 -5.16 6.57
N ALA A 59 10.42 -5.89 7.52
CA ALA A 59 10.56 -5.58 8.95
C ALA A 59 12.02 -5.58 9.43
N GLU A 60 12.90 -6.35 8.77
CA GLU A 60 14.32 -6.47 9.09
C GLU A 60 15.25 -5.73 8.09
N ASP A 61 14.70 -5.03 7.09
CA ASP A 61 15.50 -4.28 6.12
C ASP A 61 15.64 -2.81 6.55
N PRO A 62 16.85 -2.37 7.03
CA PRO A 62 17.06 -1.03 7.54
C PRO A 62 16.84 0.07 6.49
N PHE A 63 16.90 -0.26 5.21
CA PHE A 63 16.55 0.68 4.16
C PHE A 63 15.07 1.11 4.28
N PHE A 64 14.14 0.19 4.58
CA PHE A 64 12.71 0.51 4.70
C PHE A 64 12.30 1.01 6.09
N TYR A 65 12.76 0.35 7.16
CA TYR A 65 12.29 0.66 8.51
C TYR A 65 13.03 1.84 9.18
N ASP A 66 14.21 2.22 8.68
CA ASP A 66 14.99 3.33 9.22
C ASP A 66 15.20 4.43 8.17
N HIS A 67 15.97 4.18 7.09
CA HIS A 67 16.32 5.21 6.11
C HIS A 67 15.07 5.85 5.48
N LEU A 68 14.17 5.06 4.87
CA LEU A 68 12.96 5.59 4.24
C LEU A 68 11.96 6.11 5.26
N LEU A 69 11.83 5.50 6.45
CA LEU A 69 10.97 6.01 7.51
C LEU A 69 11.40 7.42 7.94
N ASN A 70 12.69 7.67 8.11
CA ASN A 70 13.22 9.00 8.43
C ASN A 70 12.90 10.02 7.34
N LYS A 71 12.99 9.64 6.05
CA LYS A 71 12.59 10.51 4.93
C LYS A 71 11.08 10.79 4.92
N ILE A 72 10.25 9.78 5.20
CA ILE A 72 8.79 9.91 5.33
C ILE A 72 8.46 10.93 6.44
N GLN A 73 9.02 10.75 7.62
CA GLN A 73 8.79 11.64 8.78
C GLN A 73 9.20 13.08 8.48
N LYS A 74 10.36 13.26 7.87
CA LYS A 74 10.86 14.60 7.47
C LYS A 74 9.94 15.25 6.44
N LYS A 75 9.51 14.50 5.41
CA LYS A 75 8.67 15.04 4.32
C LYS A 75 7.26 15.38 4.80
N LEU A 76 6.70 14.59 5.71
CA LEU A 76 5.36 14.79 6.26
C LEU A 76 5.36 15.70 7.51
N ASN A 77 6.55 16.10 7.98
CA ASN A 77 6.73 16.87 9.22
C ASN A 77 5.95 16.26 10.41
N THR A 78 6.01 14.93 10.53
CA THR A 78 5.26 14.16 11.54
C THR A 78 6.12 13.01 12.04
N ARG A 79 6.15 12.80 13.35
CA ARG A 79 6.77 11.62 13.93
C ARG A 79 5.84 10.43 13.87
N PHE A 80 6.39 9.27 13.49
CA PHE A 80 5.64 8.03 13.42
C PHE A 80 6.37 6.90 14.12
N LYS A 81 5.63 6.10 14.85
CA LYS A 81 6.05 4.77 15.26
C LYS A 81 5.69 3.79 14.17
N LEU A 82 6.69 3.10 13.61
CA LEU A 82 6.48 2.06 12.62
C LEU A 82 5.90 0.81 13.31
N GLN A 83 4.78 0.30 12.79
CA GLN A 83 4.24 -1.00 13.16
C GLN A 83 4.77 -2.09 12.25
N HIS A 84 4.71 -1.88 10.95
CA HIS A 84 5.16 -2.86 9.95
C HIS A 84 5.40 -2.18 8.60
N THR A 85 6.32 -2.74 7.82
CA THR A 85 6.53 -2.35 6.41
C THR A 85 6.74 -3.59 5.53
N TYR A 86 6.09 -3.58 4.36
CA TYR A 86 6.11 -4.71 3.43
C TYR A 86 5.69 -4.28 2.02
N ALA A 87 6.05 -5.09 1.02
CA ALA A 87 5.51 -4.95 -0.33
C ALA A 87 4.40 -5.98 -0.58
N ASN A 88 3.36 -5.56 -1.29
CA ASN A 88 2.33 -6.41 -1.86
C ASN A 88 2.45 -6.47 -3.38
N GLY A 89 2.28 -7.67 -3.92
CA GLY A 89 2.29 -7.93 -5.35
C GLY A 89 1.01 -8.64 -5.80
N HIS A 90 0.31 -8.06 -6.78
CA HIS A 90 -0.90 -8.65 -7.36
C HIS A 90 -0.72 -8.89 -8.86
N THR A 91 -1.00 -10.11 -9.31
CA THR A 91 -1.11 -10.44 -10.74
C THR A 91 -2.55 -10.30 -11.22
N PHE A 92 -2.79 -10.52 -12.51
CA PHE A 92 -4.17 -10.59 -13.02
C PHE A 92 -5.01 -11.61 -12.24
N GLY A 93 -6.24 -11.20 -11.90
CA GLY A 93 -7.19 -12.02 -11.13
C GLY A 93 -6.99 -12.04 -9.63
N GLN A 94 -5.97 -11.33 -9.12
CA GLN A 94 -5.78 -11.14 -7.68
C GLN A 94 -6.26 -9.75 -7.25
N ASP A 95 -6.89 -9.71 -6.11
CA ASP A 95 -7.39 -8.50 -5.45
C ASP A 95 -7.13 -8.56 -3.94
N GLY A 96 -7.38 -7.48 -3.25
CA GLY A 96 -7.42 -7.42 -1.80
C GLY A 96 -8.88 -7.42 -1.31
N SER A 97 -9.17 -8.15 -0.23
CA SER A 97 -10.44 -8.00 0.46
C SER A 97 -10.53 -6.63 1.13
N ILE A 98 -11.75 -6.09 1.28
CA ILE A 98 -11.96 -4.83 2.01
C ILE A 98 -11.55 -5.02 3.46
N HIS A 99 -10.68 -4.15 3.96
CA HIS A 99 -10.15 -4.20 5.33
C HIS A 99 -9.78 -2.81 5.84
N VAL A 100 -9.52 -2.72 7.13
CA VAL A 100 -8.92 -1.56 7.78
C VAL A 100 -7.54 -1.95 8.31
N ASP A 101 -6.63 -0.99 8.32
CA ASP A 101 -5.24 -1.20 8.74
C ASP A 101 -5.01 -0.94 10.23
N ALA A 102 -5.84 -0.10 10.84
CA ALA A 102 -5.79 0.23 12.25
C ALA A 102 -7.19 0.45 12.82
N GLN A 103 -7.32 0.23 14.14
CA GLN A 103 -8.57 0.49 14.88
C GLN A 103 -8.52 1.82 15.65
N THR A 104 -7.36 2.45 15.73
CA THR A 104 -7.13 3.69 16.48
C THR A 104 -7.07 4.92 15.58
N ASP A 105 -7.40 6.10 16.12
CA ASP A 105 -7.46 7.35 15.35
C ASP A 105 -6.09 7.87 14.94
N ASN A 106 -5.03 7.49 15.62
CA ASN A 106 -3.65 7.85 15.29
C ASN A 106 -2.99 6.89 14.27
N GLY A 107 -3.67 5.80 13.88
CA GLY A 107 -3.17 4.87 12.85
C GLY A 107 -3.17 5.52 11.46
N ARG A 108 -2.08 5.36 10.73
CA ARG A 108 -1.89 5.83 9.35
C ARG A 108 -1.29 4.74 8.49
N THR A 109 -1.64 4.75 7.21
CA THR A 109 -0.92 3.95 6.21
C THR A 109 -0.36 4.89 5.15
N LEU A 110 0.94 4.75 4.87
CA LEU A 110 1.55 5.30 3.67
C LEU A 110 1.71 4.16 2.67
N LEU A 111 1.06 4.28 1.51
CA LEU A 111 1.11 3.32 0.42
C LEU A 111 1.84 3.93 -0.78
N LEU A 112 2.94 3.31 -1.22
CA LEU A 112 3.71 3.73 -2.38
C LEU A 112 3.45 2.81 -3.57
N TYR A 113 3.20 3.37 -4.75
CA TYR A 113 3.14 2.62 -6.01
C TYR A 113 4.54 2.55 -6.66
N VAL A 114 4.98 1.34 -6.97
CA VAL A 114 6.36 1.06 -7.38
C VAL A 114 6.52 0.85 -8.88
N ASN A 115 5.48 0.38 -9.57
CA ASN A 115 5.56 0.10 -11.01
C ASN A 115 6.02 1.33 -11.81
N PRO A 116 7.06 1.21 -12.65
CA PRO A 116 7.65 2.36 -13.37
C PRO A 116 6.72 2.98 -14.41
N ARG A 117 5.75 2.19 -14.90
CA ARG A 117 4.73 2.63 -15.87
C ARG A 117 3.39 2.05 -15.51
N TRP A 118 2.34 2.86 -15.62
CA TRP A 118 0.97 2.43 -15.42
C TRP A 118 0.03 3.19 -16.34
N HIS A 119 -0.96 2.48 -16.87
CA HIS A 119 -2.03 3.08 -17.64
C HIS A 119 -3.39 2.68 -17.01
N PRO A 120 -4.38 3.57 -16.90
CA PRO A 120 -5.68 3.25 -16.28
C PRO A 120 -6.38 2.02 -16.86
N MET A 121 -6.18 1.69 -18.14
CA MET A 121 -6.70 0.47 -18.77
C MET A 121 -6.17 -0.82 -18.13
N LEU A 122 -5.08 -0.78 -17.37
CA LEU A 122 -4.55 -1.93 -16.64
C LEU A 122 -5.34 -2.23 -15.37
N GLY A 123 -6.24 -1.32 -14.95
CA GLY A 123 -6.99 -1.48 -13.70
C GLY A 123 -6.14 -1.32 -12.46
N GLY A 124 -6.43 -2.08 -11.42
CA GLY A 124 -5.63 -2.14 -10.20
C GLY A 124 -5.59 -0.86 -9.35
N PRO A 125 -6.63 -0.02 -9.27
CA PRO A 125 -6.62 1.07 -8.30
C PRO A 125 -6.63 0.53 -6.87
N THR A 126 -6.22 1.36 -5.92
CA THR A 126 -6.60 1.15 -4.52
C THR A 126 -7.91 1.88 -4.31
N ASN A 127 -8.94 1.13 -3.91
CA ASN A 127 -10.25 1.67 -3.62
C ASN A 127 -10.38 1.97 -2.13
N PHE A 128 -10.81 3.18 -1.82
CA PHE A 128 -11.13 3.66 -0.48
C PHE A 128 -12.64 3.84 -0.39
N TYR A 129 -13.24 3.22 0.61
CA TYR A 129 -14.70 3.27 0.86
C TYR A 129 -14.96 4.38 1.88
N ILE A 130 -15.40 5.51 1.37
CA ILE A 130 -15.69 6.73 2.14
C ILE A 130 -17.19 7.01 2.07
N ASN A 131 -17.75 7.68 3.07
CA ASN A 131 -19.16 8.15 3.09
C ASN A 131 -20.17 7.21 2.41
N ASP A 132 -20.99 6.52 3.16
CA ASP A 132 -22.21 5.82 2.74
C ASP A 132 -22.17 5.09 1.36
N GLY A 133 -21.02 4.52 1.00
CA GLY A 133 -20.87 3.72 -0.20
C GLY A 133 -20.17 4.41 -1.37
N GLU A 134 -19.68 5.64 -1.21
CA GLU A 134 -18.80 6.24 -2.21
C GLU A 134 -17.44 5.53 -2.23
N VAL A 135 -16.93 5.30 -3.44
CA VAL A 135 -15.63 4.66 -3.65
C VAL A 135 -14.69 5.66 -4.32
N HIS A 136 -13.62 6.01 -3.60
CA HIS A 136 -12.53 6.80 -4.15
C HIS A 136 -11.40 5.89 -4.65
N GLY A 137 -11.25 5.77 -5.97
CA GLY A 137 -10.23 4.94 -6.60
C GLY A 137 -8.95 5.71 -6.91
N VAL A 138 -7.82 5.28 -6.35
CA VAL A 138 -6.50 5.87 -6.64
C VAL A 138 -5.71 4.91 -7.53
N PHE A 139 -5.48 5.30 -8.79
CA PHE A 139 -4.70 4.50 -9.74
C PHE A 139 -3.20 4.57 -9.45
N PRO A 140 -2.48 3.45 -9.70
CA PRO A 140 -1.02 3.44 -9.62
C PRO A 140 -0.38 4.50 -10.54
N LYS A 141 0.70 5.09 -10.05
CA LYS A 141 1.65 5.90 -10.80
C LYS A 141 3.01 5.76 -10.14
N ALA A 142 4.07 5.66 -10.91
CA ALA A 142 5.43 5.55 -10.40
C ALA A 142 5.71 6.61 -9.33
N ASN A 143 6.27 6.19 -8.21
CA ASN A 143 6.66 7.06 -7.09
C ASN A 143 5.52 7.94 -6.52
N LYS A 144 4.27 7.53 -6.73
CA LYS A 144 3.13 8.15 -6.06
C LYS A 144 2.90 7.48 -4.72
N ALA A 145 2.86 8.25 -3.65
CA ALA A 145 2.47 7.80 -2.32
C ALA A 145 1.07 8.30 -1.97
N VAL A 146 0.36 7.50 -1.17
CA VAL A 146 -0.95 7.83 -0.63
C VAL A 146 -0.91 7.66 0.88
N LEU A 147 -1.18 8.74 1.62
CA LEU A 147 -1.30 8.72 3.07
C LEU A 147 -2.77 8.77 3.45
N PHE A 148 -3.21 7.86 4.32
CA PHE A 148 -4.60 7.81 4.76
C PHE A 148 -4.74 7.29 6.20
N PRO A 149 -5.81 7.65 6.91
CA PRO A 149 -6.18 7.05 8.19
C PRO A 149 -6.35 5.54 8.06
N GLY A 150 -5.70 4.77 8.93
CA GLY A 150 -5.77 3.31 8.90
C GLY A 150 -7.18 2.74 9.12
N LYS A 151 -8.11 3.54 9.63
CA LYS A 151 -9.53 3.20 9.81
C LYS A 151 -10.36 3.26 8.52
N ILE A 152 -9.86 3.86 7.43
CA ILE A 152 -10.60 3.91 6.17
C ILE A 152 -10.64 2.50 5.57
N PRO A 153 -11.83 1.91 5.36
CA PRO A 153 -11.94 0.64 4.66
C PRO A 153 -11.41 0.78 3.24
N HIS A 154 -10.54 -0.12 2.83
CA HIS A 154 -9.92 -0.05 1.51
C HIS A 154 -9.53 -1.44 1.00
N CYS A 155 -9.25 -1.53 -0.29
CA CYS A 155 -8.72 -2.73 -0.91
C CYS A 155 -7.94 -2.42 -2.19
N ALA A 156 -7.07 -3.34 -2.61
CA ALA A 156 -6.52 -3.35 -3.96
C ALA A 156 -7.59 -3.93 -4.91
N ALA A 157 -8.06 -3.15 -5.87
CA ALA A 157 -8.91 -3.68 -6.93
C ALA A 157 -8.09 -4.52 -7.93
N PRO A 158 -8.70 -5.50 -8.61
CA PRO A 158 -7.99 -6.38 -9.52
C PRO A 158 -7.47 -5.63 -10.74
N CYS A 159 -6.34 -6.11 -11.27
CA CYS A 159 -5.84 -5.70 -12.57
C CYS A 159 -6.68 -6.32 -13.68
N THR A 160 -6.81 -5.62 -14.82
CA THR A 160 -7.49 -6.16 -16.00
C THR A 160 -6.66 -7.27 -16.65
N ARG A 161 -7.31 -8.08 -17.52
CA ARG A 161 -6.63 -9.13 -18.31
C ARG A 161 -5.49 -8.64 -19.20
N ASN A 162 -5.43 -7.33 -19.45
CA ASN A 162 -4.35 -6.73 -20.26
C ASN A 162 -3.04 -6.58 -19.48
N PHE A 163 -3.10 -6.63 -18.15
CA PHE A 163 -1.92 -6.59 -17.31
C PHE A 163 -1.26 -7.97 -17.22
N LYS A 164 0.03 -8.06 -17.56
CA LYS A 164 0.81 -9.30 -17.61
C LYS A 164 1.96 -9.37 -16.59
N GLY A 165 2.02 -8.38 -15.69
CA GLY A 165 3.09 -8.26 -14.71
C GLY A 165 2.61 -8.44 -13.28
N LEU A 166 3.39 -7.90 -12.36
CA LEU A 166 3.08 -7.79 -10.94
C LEU A 166 2.80 -6.32 -10.60
N ARG A 167 1.61 -6.01 -10.08
CA ARG A 167 1.28 -4.70 -9.50
C ARG A 167 1.90 -4.63 -8.13
N VAL A 168 2.88 -3.77 -7.96
CA VAL A 168 3.66 -3.67 -6.73
C VAL A 168 3.32 -2.40 -5.97
N THR A 169 3.06 -2.54 -4.69
CA THR A 169 2.95 -1.45 -3.72
C THR A 169 3.81 -1.75 -2.51
N VAL A 170 4.37 -0.71 -1.87
CA VAL A 170 5.00 -0.82 -0.55
C VAL A 170 4.15 -0.06 0.44
N ALA A 171 3.88 -0.67 1.59
CA ALA A 171 3.08 -0.10 2.66
C ALA A 171 3.92 0.08 3.93
N TRP A 172 3.79 1.24 4.57
CA TRP A 172 4.21 1.51 5.93
C TRP A 172 2.97 1.67 6.79
N LYS A 173 2.79 0.77 7.77
CA LYS A 173 1.77 0.87 8.81
C LYS A 173 2.36 1.68 9.96
N LEU A 174 1.75 2.81 10.25
CA LEU A 174 2.30 3.87 11.08
C LEU A 174 1.32 4.25 12.19
N PHE A 175 1.84 4.68 13.33
CA PHE A 175 1.08 5.41 14.34
C PHE A 175 1.70 6.78 14.53
N ILE A 176 0.87 7.82 14.56
CA ILE A 176 1.34 9.16 14.94
C ILE A 176 1.87 9.07 16.37
N ASP A 177 3.10 9.52 16.56
CA ASP A 177 3.79 9.56 17.85
C ASP A 177 3.73 11.01 18.34
N ASP A 178 2.89 11.24 19.37
CA ASP A 178 2.64 12.56 19.97
C ASP A 178 3.77 12.99 20.91
#